data_b0dcb1e882835c878f06a86e95242112
#
_entry.id   b0dcb1e882835c878f06a86e95242112
#
_cell.length_a   1.000
_cell.length_b   1.000
_cell.length_c   1.000
_cell.angle_alpha   90.00
_cell.angle_beta   90.00
_cell.angle_gamma   90.00
#
_symmetry.space_group_name_H-M   'P 1'
#
loop_
_entity.id
_entity.type
_entity.pdbx_description
1 polymer ?
#
loop_
_entity_poly.entity_id
_entity_poly.type
_entity_poly.pdbx_seq_one_letter_code
_entity_poly.pdbx_strand_id
1 'polypeptide(L)'
;MPNFLSAFRIQSYRFQWGSDLLNSWAFEMETLILGWFVLVTTDSPFLLAAFAALTFSGTLLSPFFGVLADRVDRRTILIILRLIYGALASVILLLALVGTVQPWQVFVIAGIAGLVRPSDFAVKFALIADTVPAKDLHNAMGFSRATMDSARIFGALLGAGLFSTLGIGAAYGAVVGLYLASVLLAWRITPIPRQTTENSKPWSDLKLGFSYIRRNETIVAIMALAFLANFTGFPMIRGLLPALARDVYGMDETGLAQLIALLAIGALLGSLATATILRVTKPARMMVIWLVIWHLFILLLGLFSIPIAASVVITMVGLAQSFAMIPMSVLLLKITDEVYRGRVSGVRMLAVYGMPMGLLTGGALIEWIGIPATTVIFGLTGILTILIIVTRWRTILTT
;
A
#
# COMPACT_ATOMS: atom_id res chain seq x y z
N MET A 1 12.28 24.64 -19.83
CA MET A 1 12.32 23.34 -19.16
C MET A 1 11.39 23.40 -17.97
N PRO A 2 10.47 22.46 -17.77
CA PRO A 2 9.69 22.44 -16.54
C PRO A 2 10.66 22.27 -15.35
N ASN A 3 10.61 23.19 -14.39
CA ASN A 3 11.47 23.13 -13.22
C ASN A 3 11.04 21.92 -12.39
N PHE A 4 11.82 20.85 -12.41
CA PHE A 4 11.58 19.60 -11.65
C PHE A 4 11.28 19.84 -10.16
N LEU A 5 11.80 20.92 -9.59
CA LEU A 5 11.62 21.30 -8.19
C LEU A 5 10.60 22.44 -7.98
N SER A 6 9.71 22.69 -8.95
CA SER A 6 8.78 23.83 -8.86
C SER A 6 7.85 23.78 -7.64
N ALA A 7 7.36 22.60 -7.28
CA ALA A 7 6.52 22.39 -6.10
C ALA A 7 7.24 22.79 -4.79
N PHE A 8 8.56 22.58 -4.71
CA PHE A 8 9.35 22.93 -3.51
C PHE A 8 9.58 24.42 -3.32
N ARG A 9 9.20 25.28 -4.28
CA ARG A 9 9.18 26.74 -4.05
C ARG A 9 8.11 27.15 -3.06
N ILE A 10 7.10 26.30 -2.85
CA ILE A 10 6.00 26.53 -1.92
C ILE A 10 6.40 26.06 -0.53
N GLN A 11 6.49 26.98 0.42
CA GLN A 11 6.96 26.69 1.76
C GLN A 11 6.07 25.64 2.47
N SER A 12 4.76 25.77 2.41
CA SER A 12 3.83 24.79 3.00
C SER A 12 4.01 23.39 2.44
N TYR A 13 4.25 23.28 1.11
CA TYR A 13 4.50 21.99 0.48
C TYR A 13 5.81 21.35 0.94
N ARG A 14 6.87 22.13 1.15
CA ARG A 14 8.14 21.60 1.70
C ARG A 14 7.95 20.96 3.07
N PHE A 15 7.20 21.62 3.94
CA PHE A 15 6.91 21.09 5.27
C PHE A 15 5.99 19.87 5.22
N GLN A 16 4.96 19.90 4.36
CA GLN A 16 4.09 18.76 4.13
C GLN A 16 4.87 17.56 3.60
N TRP A 17 5.67 17.77 2.55
CA TRP A 17 6.48 16.69 1.95
C TRP A 17 7.45 16.08 2.95
N GLY A 18 8.16 16.90 3.74
CA GLY A 18 9.06 16.42 4.79
C GLY A 18 8.32 15.63 5.88
N SER A 19 7.15 16.12 6.32
CA SER A 19 6.29 15.39 7.26
C SER A 19 5.86 14.05 6.70
N ASP A 20 5.43 14.00 5.44
CA ASP A 20 5.00 12.78 4.76
C ASP A 20 6.14 11.78 4.56
N LEU A 21 7.36 12.26 4.30
CA LEU A 21 8.56 11.44 4.17
C LEU A 21 8.87 10.72 5.49
N LEU A 22 8.98 11.47 6.58
CA LEU A 22 9.31 10.93 7.90
C LEU A 22 8.23 9.95 8.38
N ASN A 23 6.96 10.31 8.21
CA ASN A 23 5.85 9.43 8.56
C ASN A 23 5.85 8.13 7.75
N SER A 24 6.15 8.21 6.45
CA SER A 24 6.19 7.01 5.59
C SER A 24 7.34 6.09 5.97
N TRP A 25 8.50 6.64 6.32
CA TRP A 25 9.63 5.85 6.81
C TRP A 25 9.33 5.18 8.15
N ALA A 26 8.79 5.93 9.12
CA ALA A 26 8.38 5.37 10.41
C ALA A 26 7.40 4.21 10.22
N PHE A 27 6.41 4.38 9.33
CA PHE A 27 5.42 3.36 9.05
C PHE A 27 6.01 2.08 8.44
N GLU A 28 6.91 2.18 7.47
CA GLU A 28 7.51 0.98 6.84
C GLU A 28 8.47 0.28 7.82
N MET A 29 9.20 1.04 8.67
CA MET A 29 9.98 0.46 9.79
C MET A 29 9.09 -0.31 10.75
N GLU A 30 8.01 0.31 11.24
CA GLU A 30 7.06 -0.28 12.17
C GLU A 30 6.40 -1.54 11.59
N THR A 31 5.96 -1.50 10.34
CA THR A 31 5.32 -2.63 9.66
C THR A 31 6.25 -3.85 9.58
N LEU A 32 7.52 -3.62 9.26
CA LEU A 32 8.51 -4.69 9.21
C LEU A 32 8.79 -5.26 10.61
N ILE A 33 9.11 -4.39 11.58
CA ILE A 33 9.49 -4.79 12.94
C ILE A 33 8.36 -5.56 13.62
N LEU A 34 7.12 -5.03 13.57
CA LEU A 34 5.98 -5.69 14.22
C LEU A 34 5.55 -6.95 13.50
N GLY A 35 5.58 -6.97 12.17
CA GLY A 35 5.28 -8.17 11.39
C GLY A 35 6.26 -9.30 11.70
N TRP A 36 7.55 -8.99 11.75
CA TRP A 36 8.59 -9.94 12.14
C TRP A 36 8.45 -10.39 13.60
N PHE A 37 8.22 -9.44 14.52
CA PHE A 37 8.00 -9.73 15.92
C PHE A 37 6.82 -10.67 16.14
N VAL A 38 5.66 -10.41 15.52
CA VAL A 38 4.48 -11.29 15.62
C VAL A 38 4.82 -12.68 15.11
N LEU A 39 5.48 -12.80 13.95
CA LEU A 39 5.83 -14.10 13.37
C LEU A 39 6.77 -14.90 14.28
N VAL A 40 7.83 -14.27 14.80
CA VAL A 40 8.84 -14.96 15.62
C VAL A 40 8.29 -15.34 17.00
N THR A 41 7.44 -14.46 17.60
CA THR A 41 6.91 -14.72 18.95
C THR A 41 5.74 -15.68 18.98
N THR A 42 4.93 -15.72 17.91
CA THR A 42 3.73 -16.60 17.87
C THR A 42 3.94 -17.86 17.07
N ASP A 43 4.98 -17.91 16.24
CA ASP A 43 5.25 -18.96 15.26
C ASP A 43 4.04 -19.29 14.35
N SER A 44 3.15 -18.30 14.13
CA SER A 44 1.90 -18.47 13.39
C SER A 44 1.83 -17.52 12.18
N PRO A 45 1.91 -18.06 10.96
CA PRO A 45 1.64 -17.31 9.74
C PRO A 45 0.22 -16.74 9.67
N PHE A 46 -0.76 -17.39 10.31
CA PHE A 46 -2.12 -16.87 10.40
C PHE A 46 -2.19 -15.60 11.25
N LEU A 47 -1.53 -15.59 12.40
CA LEU A 47 -1.47 -14.39 13.25
C LEU A 47 -0.70 -13.25 12.56
N LEU A 48 0.39 -13.55 11.85
CA LEU A 48 1.05 -12.58 10.98
C LEU A 48 0.08 -12.00 9.94
N ALA A 49 -0.69 -12.85 9.28
CA ALA A 49 -1.70 -12.45 8.29
C ALA A 49 -2.81 -11.60 8.92
N ALA A 50 -3.26 -11.95 10.13
CA ALA A 50 -4.25 -11.20 10.89
C ALA A 50 -3.72 -9.81 11.29
N PHE A 51 -2.47 -9.71 11.76
CA PHE A 51 -1.79 -8.45 11.99
C PHE A 51 -1.78 -7.56 10.72
N ALA A 52 -1.33 -8.12 9.60
CA ALA A 52 -1.30 -7.40 8.34
C ALA A 52 -2.71 -6.98 7.88
N ALA A 53 -3.73 -7.83 8.04
CA ALA A 53 -5.12 -7.52 7.70
C ALA A 53 -5.69 -6.37 8.54
N LEU A 54 -5.34 -6.28 9.83
CA LEU A 54 -5.76 -5.19 10.72
C LEU A 54 -5.27 -3.82 10.24
N THR A 55 -4.12 -3.74 9.57
CA THR A 55 -3.63 -2.47 9.00
C THR A 55 -4.53 -1.90 7.90
N PHE A 56 -5.47 -2.69 7.37
CA PHE A 56 -6.47 -2.30 6.36
C PHE A 56 -7.89 -2.15 6.93
N SER A 57 -8.10 -2.37 8.23
CA SER A 57 -9.42 -2.40 8.88
C SER A 57 -10.25 -1.13 8.64
N GLY A 58 -9.61 0.04 8.64
CA GLY A 58 -10.28 1.34 8.45
C GLY A 58 -10.67 1.66 7.01
N THR A 59 -10.31 0.84 6.03
CA THR A 59 -10.66 1.12 4.63
C THR A 59 -12.18 1.20 4.44
N LEU A 60 -12.99 0.41 5.19
CA LEU A 60 -14.47 0.51 5.21
C LEU A 60 -14.97 1.87 5.69
N LEU A 61 -14.20 2.51 6.56
CA LEU A 61 -14.55 3.80 7.13
C LEU A 61 -14.10 4.97 6.25
N SER A 62 -13.40 4.71 5.14
CA SER A 62 -12.87 5.76 4.26
C SER A 62 -13.93 6.78 3.78
N PRO A 63 -15.19 6.43 3.49
CA PRO A 63 -16.21 7.42 3.13
C PRO A 63 -16.54 8.39 4.27
N PHE A 64 -16.52 7.91 5.52
CA PHE A 64 -16.76 8.77 6.70
C PHE A 64 -15.61 9.75 6.92
N PHE A 65 -14.39 9.30 6.71
CA PHE A 65 -13.21 10.16 6.81
C PHE A 65 -13.15 11.22 5.70
N GLY A 66 -13.68 10.93 4.51
CA GLY A 66 -13.87 11.92 3.47
C GLY A 66 -14.76 13.08 3.94
N VAL A 67 -15.91 12.77 4.56
CA VAL A 67 -16.82 13.77 5.13
C VAL A 67 -16.17 14.57 6.26
N LEU A 68 -15.40 13.89 7.13
CA LEU A 68 -14.66 14.56 8.20
C LEU A 68 -13.61 15.52 7.64
N ALA A 69 -12.85 15.07 6.63
CA ALA A 69 -11.88 15.90 5.93
C ALA A 69 -12.53 17.07 5.19
N ASP A 70 -13.84 17.04 4.96
CA ASP A 70 -14.60 18.15 4.38
C ASP A 70 -15.08 19.16 5.41
N ARG A 71 -15.12 18.83 6.68
CA ARG A 71 -15.61 19.72 7.74
C ARG A 71 -14.51 20.32 8.60
N VAL A 72 -13.35 19.68 8.70
CA VAL A 72 -12.22 20.08 9.54
C VAL A 72 -11.04 20.50 8.66
N ASP A 73 -10.23 21.45 9.14
CA ASP A 73 -9.01 21.85 8.46
C ASP A 73 -8.08 20.64 8.26
N ARG A 74 -7.69 20.39 7.02
CA ARG A 74 -6.88 19.21 6.61
C ARG A 74 -5.53 19.14 7.30
N ARG A 75 -4.91 20.31 7.57
CA ARG A 75 -3.67 20.40 8.34
C ARG A 75 -3.90 19.86 9.77
N THR A 76 -4.98 20.29 10.41
CA THR A 76 -5.32 19.85 11.78
C THR A 76 -5.56 18.34 11.83
N ILE A 77 -6.29 17.80 10.86
CA ILE A 77 -6.48 16.34 10.77
C ILE A 77 -5.13 15.63 10.59
N LEU A 78 -4.26 16.14 9.70
CA LEU A 78 -2.94 15.56 9.48
C LEU A 78 -2.12 15.52 10.77
N ILE A 79 -2.09 16.62 11.53
CA ILE A 79 -1.38 16.72 12.82
C ILE A 79 -1.93 15.69 13.83
N ILE A 80 -3.25 15.59 13.95
CA ILE A 80 -3.91 14.63 14.85
C ILE A 80 -3.53 13.19 14.47
N LEU A 81 -3.55 12.84 13.19
CA LEU A 81 -3.17 11.52 12.72
C LEU A 81 -1.70 11.19 13.06
N ARG A 82 -0.77 12.16 12.85
CA ARG A 82 0.64 12.00 13.20
C ARG A 82 0.83 11.83 14.71
N LEU A 83 0.07 12.57 15.54
CA LEU A 83 0.08 12.42 16.99
C LEU A 83 -0.43 11.05 17.43
N ILE A 84 -1.50 10.55 16.81
CA ILE A 84 -2.01 9.20 17.09
C ILE A 84 -0.93 8.15 16.79
N TYR A 85 -0.28 8.20 15.60
CA TYR A 85 0.80 7.25 15.28
C TYR A 85 1.98 7.37 16.23
N GLY A 86 2.40 8.60 16.56
CA GLY A 86 3.47 8.83 17.53
C GLY A 86 3.13 8.31 18.94
N ALA A 87 1.89 8.50 19.40
CA ALA A 87 1.42 7.99 20.68
C ALA A 87 1.40 6.45 20.69
N LEU A 88 0.85 5.81 19.65
CA LEU A 88 0.82 4.34 19.53
C LEU A 88 2.23 3.74 19.51
N ALA A 89 3.14 4.35 18.72
CA ALA A 89 4.54 3.94 18.69
C ALA A 89 5.24 4.14 20.04
N SER A 90 4.93 5.22 20.77
CA SER A 90 5.47 5.47 22.11
C SER A 90 5.02 4.42 23.11
N VAL A 91 3.79 3.90 22.99
CA VAL A 91 3.33 2.78 23.84
C VAL A 91 4.19 1.54 23.59
N ILE A 92 4.44 1.18 22.33
CA ILE A 92 5.32 0.02 22.04
C ILE A 92 6.75 0.27 22.53
N LEU A 93 7.28 1.50 22.36
CA LEU A 93 8.60 1.86 22.88
C LEU A 93 8.68 1.64 24.40
N LEU A 94 7.72 2.14 25.16
CA LEU A 94 7.69 1.97 26.61
C LEU A 94 7.61 0.50 27.01
N LEU A 95 6.74 -0.28 26.35
CA LEU A 95 6.62 -1.72 26.59
C LEU A 95 7.93 -2.45 26.24
N ALA A 96 8.62 -2.03 25.18
CA ALA A 96 9.90 -2.60 24.76
C ALA A 96 11.02 -2.32 25.77
N LEU A 97 11.06 -1.10 26.34
CA LEU A 97 12.05 -0.72 27.34
C LEU A 97 11.85 -1.48 28.66
N VAL A 98 10.62 -1.83 29.00
CA VAL A 98 10.30 -2.65 30.18
C VAL A 98 10.41 -4.16 29.87
N GLY A 99 10.57 -4.56 28.61
CA GLY A 99 10.66 -5.97 28.21
C GLY A 99 9.34 -6.73 28.25
N THR A 100 8.19 -6.05 28.15
CA THR A 100 6.84 -6.62 28.34
C THR A 100 6.00 -6.60 27.08
N VAL A 101 6.60 -6.45 25.88
CA VAL A 101 5.85 -6.47 24.62
C VAL A 101 5.23 -7.84 24.38
N GLN A 102 3.91 -7.86 24.18
CA GLN A 102 3.13 -9.07 23.90
C GLN A 102 2.42 -8.94 22.55
N PRO A 103 2.21 -10.05 21.81
CA PRO A 103 1.55 -10.03 20.51
C PRO A 103 0.17 -9.35 20.54
N TRP A 104 -0.67 -9.57 21.55
CA TRP A 104 -2.00 -8.97 21.62
C TRP A 104 -1.97 -7.43 21.68
N GLN A 105 -0.94 -6.83 22.32
CA GLN A 105 -0.75 -5.38 22.35
C GLN A 105 -0.46 -4.84 20.94
N VAL A 106 0.36 -5.57 20.17
CA VAL A 106 0.67 -5.27 18.77
C VAL A 106 -0.61 -5.32 17.92
N PHE A 107 -1.49 -6.31 18.12
CA PHE A 107 -2.77 -6.41 17.41
C PHE A 107 -3.69 -5.21 17.72
N VAL A 108 -3.81 -4.82 18.98
CA VAL A 108 -4.62 -3.65 19.37
C VAL A 108 -4.10 -2.38 18.70
N ILE A 109 -2.78 -2.16 18.75
CA ILE A 109 -2.13 -0.98 18.17
C ILE A 109 -2.27 -0.99 16.64
N ALA A 110 -2.04 -2.12 15.98
CA ALA A 110 -2.23 -2.26 14.54
C ALA A 110 -3.69 -2.02 14.13
N GLY A 111 -4.64 -2.49 14.92
CA GLY A 111 -6.07 -2.25 14.69
C GLY A 111 -6.43 -0.77 14.78
N ILE A 112 -5.98 -0.06 15.82
CA ILE A 112 -6.22 1.38 15.98
C ILE A 112 -5.54 2.18 14.87
N ALA A 113 -4.27 1.89 14.56
CA ALA A 113 -3.55 2.53 13.47
C ALA A 113 -4.22 2.27 12.12
N GLY A 114 -4.66 1.02 11.87
CA GLY A 114 -5.38 0.63 10.66
C GLY A 114 -6.72 1.32 10.48
N LEU A 115 -7.45 1.62 11.55
CA LEU A 115 -8.72 2.35 11.50
C LEU A 115 -8.54 3.78 10.96
N VAL A 116 -7.48 4.47 11.36
CA VAL A 116 -7.26 5.88 10.99
C VAL A 116 -6.48 6.06 9.69
N ARG A 117 -5.79 5.03 9.21
CA ARG A 117 -4.90 5.07 8.05
C ARG A 117 -5.54 5.55 6.73
N PRO A 118 -6.75 5.16 6.34
CA PRO A 118 -7.37 5.66 5.12
C PRO A 118 -7.58 7.17 5.11
N SER A 119 -7.78 7.78 6.31
CA SER A 119 -7.85 9.23 6.47
C SER A 119 -6.53 9.89 6.09
N ASP A 120 -5.41 9.30 6.49
CA ASP A 120 -4.08 9.84 6.21
C ASP A 120 -3.83 9.97 4.70
N PHE A 121 -4.15 8.93 3.92
CA PHE A 121 -4.04 8.98 2.47
C PHE A 121 -4.95 10.05 1.85
N ALA A 122 -6.22 10.10 2.26
CA ALA A 122 -7.18 11.06 1.74
C ALA A 122 -6.77 12.50 2.04
N VAL A 123 -6.40 12.78 3.30
CA VAL A 123 -6.01 14.12 3.76
C VAL A 123 -4.70 14.56 3.11
N LYS A 124 -3.70 13.68 3.01
CA LYS A 124 -2.41 13.96 2.38
C LYS A 124 -2.59 14.46 0.95
N PHE A 125 -3.29 13.71 0.10
CA PHE A 125 -3.47 14.08 -1.31
C PHE A 125 -4.37 15.31 -1.48
N ALA A 126 -5.39 15.45 -0.64
CA ALA A 126 -6.25 16.61 -0.65
C ALA A 126 -5.49 17.89 -0.24
N LEU A 127 -4.61 17.80 0.77
CA LEU A 127 -3.78 18.93 1.21
C LEU A 127 -2.74 19.31 0.15
N ILE A 128 -2.17 18.35 -0.58
CA ILE A 128 -1.30 18.64 -1.73
C ILE A 128 -2.07 19.45 -2.79
N ALA A 129 -3.31 19.03 -3.10
CA ALA A 129 -4.14 19.72 -4.10
C ALA A 129 -4.53 21.14 -3.67
N ASP A 130 -4.72 21.39 -2.37
CA ASP A 130 -5.02 22.71 -1.83
C ASP A 130 -3.77 23.62 -1.80
N THR A 131 -2.59 23.04 -1.57
CA THR A 131 -1.35 23.80 -1.32
C THR A 131 -0.61 24.13 -2.62
N VAL A 132 -0.70 23.24 -3.61
CA VAL A 132 0.12 23.32 -4.83
C VAL A 132 -0.73 23.79 -6.01
N PRO A 133 -0.31 24.84 -6.76
CA PRO A 133 -0.99 25.27 -7.97
C PRO A 133 -1.11 24.14 -9.01
N ALA A 134 -2.20 24.15 -9.79
CA ALA A 134 -2.52 23.11 -10.77
C ALA A 134 -1.36 22.79 -11.74
N LYS A 135 -0.58 23.79 -12.14
CA LYS A 135 0.59 23.62 -13.03
C LYS A 135 1.71 22.79 -12.42
N ASP A 136 1.86 22.78 -11.08
CA ASP A 136 2.92 22.09 -10.34
C ASP A 136 2.42 20.81 -9.65
N LEU A 137 1.11 20.54 -9.72
CA LEU A 137 0.47 19.40 -9.04
C LEU A 137 1.03 18.07 -9.52
N HIS A 138 1.33 17.93 -10.81
CA HIS A 138 1.94 16.71 -11.36
C HIS A 138 3.31 16.42 -10.71
N ASN A 139 4.14 17.44 -10.51
CA ASN A 139 5.41 17.33 -9.82
C ASN A 139 5.23 16.91 -8.37
N ALA A 140 4.32 17.55 -7.64
CA ALA A 140 4.03 17.23 -6.24
C ALA A 140 3.58 15.78 -6.06
N MET A 141 2.71 15.28 -6.94
CA MET A 141 2.25 13.90 -6.95
C MET A 141 3.39 12.91 -7.27
N GLY A 142 4.29 13.27 -8.20
CA GLY A 142 5.50 12.51 -8.50
C GLY A 142 6.41 12.35 -7.28
N PHE A 143 6.67 13.45 -6.56
CA PHE A 143 7.44 13.41 -5.30
C PHE A 143 6.75 12.63 -4.20
N SER A 144 5.43 12.74 -4.07
CA SER A 144 4.66 11.93 -3.11
C SER A 144 4.81 10.43 -3.42
N ARG A 145 4.81 10.05 -4.69
CA ARG A 145 5.05 8.65 -5.10
C ARG A 145 6.47 8.21 -4.78
N ALA A 146 7.47 9.02 -5.13
CA ALA A 146 8.87 8.75 -4.82
C ALA A 146 9.12 8.61 -3.31
N THR A 147 8.43 9.40 -2.49
CA THR A 147 8.44 9.29 -1.02
C THR A 147 7.97 7.91 -0.58
N MET A 148 6.84 7.42 -1.10
CA MET A 148 6.31 6.11 -0.74
C MET A 148 7.24 4.96 -1.16
N ASP A 149 7.84 5.06 -2.34
CA ASP A 149 8.75 4.02 -2.85
C ASP A 149 10.10 4.06 -2.12
N SER A 150 10.64 5.26 -1.81
CA SER A 150 11.84 5.39 -0.97
C SER A 150 11.62 4.89 0.45
N ALA A 151 10.44 5.14 1.04
CA ALA A 151 10.11 4.67 2.37
C ALA A 151 10.14 3.14 2.47
N ARG A 152 9.64 2.44 1.44
CA ARG A 152 9.71 0.97 1.39
C ARG A 152 11.13 0.45 1.38
N ILE A 153 12.04 1.12 0.69
CA ILE A 153 13.45 0.71 0.61
C ILE A 153 14.16 1.08 1.91
N PHE A 154 14.24 2.38 2.20
CA PHE A 154 15.06 2.88 3.30
C PHE A 154 14.42 2.64 4.66
N GLY A 155 13.09 2.74 4.79
CA GLY A 155 12.38 2.44 6.03
C GLY A 155 12.55 0.97 6.42
N ALA A 156 12.36 0.04 5.49
CA ALA A 156 12.55 -1.38 5.77
C ALA A 156 14.00 -1.70 6.15
N LEU A 157 14.98 -1.22 5.38
CA LEU A 157 16.42 -1.48 5.66
C LEU A 157 16.88 -0.86 6.98
N LEU A 158 16.49 0.39 7.26
CA LEU A 158 16.83 1.07 8.52
C LEU A 158 16.12 0.39 9.70
N GLY A 159 14.84 0.04 9.54
CA GLY A 159 14.06 -0.66 10.56
C GLY A 159 14.68 -2.00 10.93
N ALA A 160 15.00 -2.83 9.94
CA ALA A 160 15.64 -4.12 10.17
C ALA A 160 17.05 -3.97 10.76
N GLY A 161 17.86 -3.04 10.22
CA GLY A 161 19.21 -2.79 10.73
C GLY A 161 19.24 -2.34 12.19
N LEU A 162 18.36 -1.41 12.59
CA LEU A 162 18.25 -0.99 14.00
C LEU A 162 17.69 -2.11 14.88
N PHE A 163 16.71 -2.86 14.38
CA PHE A 163 16.10 -3.95 15.12
C PHE A 163 17.10 -5.10 15.37
N SER A 164 17.84 -5.53 14.34
CA SER A 164 18.80 -6.65 14.43
C SER A 164 20.03 -6.30 15.29
N THR A 165 20.50 -5.04 15.26
CA THR A 165 21.73 -4.66 15.95
C THR A 165 21.49 -4.12 17.37
N LEU A 166 20.41 -3.37 17.57
CA LEU A 166 20.13 -2.65 18.81
C LEU A 166 18.83 -3.07 19.51
N GLY A 167 18.10 -4.01 18.91
CA GLY A 167 16.85 -4.53 19.44
C GLY A 167 15.64 -3.61 19.22
N ILE A 168 14.46 -4.10 19.65
CA ILE A 168 13.16 -3.45 19.44
C ILE A 168 13.07 -2.06 20.08
N GLY A 169 13.68 -1.85 21.25
CA GLY A 169 13.63 -0.58 21.97
C GLY A 169 14.29 0.55 21.18
N ALA A 170 15.51 0.34 20.67
CA ALA A 170 16.23 1.36 19.89
C ALA A 170 15.54 1.61 18.54
N ALA A 171 15.07 0.56 17.86
CA ALA A 171 14.34 0.69 16.62
C ALA A 171 13.05 1.51 16.80
N TYR A 172 12.30 1.27 17.89
CA TYR A 172 11.10 2.05 18.21
C TYR A 172 11.42 3.47 18.70
N GLY A 173 12.55 3.70 19.33
CA GLY A 173 13.05 5.04 19.60
C GLY A 173 13.20 5.88 18.33
N ALA A 174 13.75 5.29 17.27
CA ALA A 174 13.84 5.93 15.96
C ALA A 174 12.45 6.15 15.32
N VAL A 175 11.55 5.16 15.37
CA VAL A 175 10.18 5.29 14.86
C VAL A 175 9.43 6.44 15.53
N VAL A 176 9.46 6.52 16.87
CA VAL A 176 8.85 7.61 17.63
C VAL A 176 9.46 8.96 17.27
N GLY A 177 10.80 9.02 17.17
CA GLY A 177 11.51 10.25 16.74
C GLY A 177 11.04 10.72 15.37
N LEU A 178 10.89 9.83 14.40
CA LEU A 178 10.39 10.14 13.05
C LEU A 178 8.93 10.64 13.07
N TYR A 179 8.04 10.00 13.85
CA TYR A 179 6.65 10.46 13.98
C TYR A 179 6.57 11.83 14.64
N LEU A 180 7.32 12.08 15.73
CA LEU A 180 7.35 13.38 16.40
C LEU A 180 7.93 14.48 15.49
N ALA A 181 9.02 14.20 14.79
CA ALA A 181 9.57 15.13 13.81
C ALA A 181 8.56 15.43 12.69
N SER A 182 7.78 14.43 12.25
CA SER A 182 6.73 14.64 11.26
C SER A 182 5.62 15.55 11.78
N VAL A 183 5.24 15.47 13.07
CA VAL A 183 4.30 16.39 13.72
C VAL A 183 4.83 17.83 13.69
N LEU A 184 6.11 18.03 14.07
CA LEU A 184 6.73 19.34 14.10
C LEU A 184 6.76 20.00 12.71
N LEU A 185 7.02 19.21 11.67
CA LEU A 185 6.94 19.70 10.28
C LEU A 185 5.49 20.00 9.86
N ALA A 186 4.54 19.14 10.20
CA ALA A 186 3.13 19.35 9.89
C ALA A 186 2.59 20.64 10.54
N TRP A 187 3.07 21.00 11.71
CA TRP A 187 2.72 22.25 12.38
C TRP A 187 3.18 23.52 11.66
N ARG A 188 4.18 23.41 10.81
CA ARG A 188 4.67 24.53 9.99
C ARG A 188 3.94 24.71 8.66
N ILE A 189 2.97 23.86 8.35
CA ILE A 189 2.11 24.01 7.18
C ILE A 189 1.17 25.19 7.45
N THR A 190 1.00 26.08 6.48
CA THR A 190 0.08 27.20 6.60
C THR A 190 -1.37 26.71 6.51
N PRO A 191 -2.26 27.05 7.45
CA PRO A 191 -3.67 26.72 7.36
C PRO A 191 -4.29 27.37 6.11
N ILE A 192 -5.11 26.64 5.39
CA ILE A 192 -5.83 27.16 4.22
C ILE A 192 -7.29 27.31 4.61
N PRO A 193 -7.82 28.58 4.61
CA PRO A 193 -9.23 28.81 4.87
C PRO A 193 -10.08 28.08 3.84
N ARG A 194 -11.03 27.28 4.29
CA ARG A 194 -11.86 26.46 3.42
C ARG A 194 -13.23 27.09 3.19
N GLN A 195 -13.66 27.09 1.93
CA GLN A 195 -15.07 27.27 1.61
C GLN A 195 -15.77 25.91 1.81
N THR A 196 -16.72 25.85 2.72
CA THR A 196 -17.56 24.67 2.94
C THR A 196 -18.32 24.36 1.66
N THR A 197 -17.94 23.29 0.99
CA THR A 197 -18.71 22.78 -0.14
C THR A 197 -19.91 22.01 0.44
N GLU A 198 -21.10 22.54 0.25
CA GLU A 198 -22.35 21.88 0.65
C GLU A 198 -22.56 20.58 -0.14
N ASN A 199 -23.00 19.54 0.61
CA ASN A 199 -23.68 18.35 0.12
C ASN A 199 -22.91 17.28 -0.67
N SER A 200 -21.78 16.78 -0.20
CA SER A 200 -21.38 15.41 -0.61
C SER A 200 -22.23 14.38 0.17
N LYS A 201 -23.01 13.57 -0.53
CA LYS A 201 -23.72 12.40 0.03
C LYS A 201 -22.95 11.13 -0.35
N PRO A 202 -21.94 10.69 0.45
CA PRO A 202 -21.02 9.62 0.07
C PRO A 202 -21.71 8.32 -0.35
N TRP A 203 -22.80 7.95 0.33
CA TRP A 203 -23.58 6.77 -0.01
C TRP A 203 -24.30 6.88 -1.37
N SER A 204 -24.80 8.05 -1.69
CA SER A 204 -25.45 8.31 -2.98
C SER A 204 -24.41 8.24 -4.11
N ASP A 205 -23.23 8.83 -3.91
CA ASP A 205 -22.14 8.81 -4.89
C ASP A 205 -21.58 7.41 -5.11
N LEU A 206 -21.41 6.61 -4.05
CA LEU A 206 -21.04 5.19 -4.18
C LEU A 206 -22.10 4.40 -4.95
N LYS A 207 -23.39 4.59 -4.65
CA LYS A 207 -24.48 3.91 -5.33
C LYS A 207 -24.55 4.26 -6.81
N LEU A 208 -24.36 5.54 -7.15
CA LEU A 208 -24.28 6.01 -8.54
C LEU A 208 -23.05 5.44 -9.24
N GLY A 209 -21.88 5.43 -8.59
CA GLY A 209 -20.66 4.81 -9.11
C GLY A 209 -20.87 3.31 -9.39
N PHE A 210 -21.48 2.58 -8.47
CA PHE A 210 -21.81 1.15 -8.66
C PHE A 210 -22.78 0.92 -9.81
N SER A 211 -23.83 1.75 -9.94
CA SER A 211 -24.77 1.69 -11.05
C SER A 211 -24.09 1.94 -12.40
N TYR A 212 -23.19 2.91 -12.46
CA TYR A 212 -22.42 3.21 -13.67
C TYR A 212 -21.49 2.04 -14.06
N ILE A 213 -20.76 1.47 -13.10
CA ILE A 213 -19.86 0.33 -13.32
C ILE A 213 -20.62 -0.85 -13.89
N ARG A 214 -21.76 -1.20 -13.31
CA ARG A 214 -22.57 -2.36 -13.75
C ARG A 214 -23.07 -2.27 -15.20
N ARG A 215 -23.13 -1.07 -15.77
CA ARG A 215 -23.56 -0.84 -17.18
C ARG A 215 -22.41 -1.00 -18.17
N ASN A 216 -21.15 -1.06 -17.71
CA ASN A 216 -19.98 -1.16 -18.57
C ASN A 216 -19.18 -2.42 -18.24
N GLU A 217 -19.31 -3.44 -19.10
CA GLU A 217 -18.64 -4.74 -18.91
C GLU A 217 -17.12 -4.64 -18.77
N THR A 218 -16.48 -3.73 -19.50
CA THR A 218 -15.05 -3.53 -19.41
C THR A 218 -14.65 -2.99 -18.04
N ILE A 219 -15.42 -2.05 -17.46
CA ILE A 219 -15.16 -1.54 -16.11
C ILE A 219 -15.39 -2.64 -15.08
N VAL A 220 -16.43 -3.45 -15.21
CA VAL A 220 -16.69 -4.62 -14.34
C VAL A 220 -15.49 -5.57 -14.36
N ALA A 221 -14.97 -5.90 -15.54
CA ALA A 221 -13.83 -6.79 -15.69
C ALA A 221 -12.57 -6.20 -15.01
N ILE A 222 -12.30 -4.90 -15.19
CA ILE A 222 -11.17 -4.22 -14.54
C ILE A 222 -11.32 -4.25 -13.01
N MET A 223 -12.52 -4.01 -12.48
CA MET A 223 -12.79 -4.08 -11.04
C MET A 223 -12.60 -5.50 -10.48
N ALA A 224 -13.04 -6.51 -11.21
CA ALA A 224 -12.85 -7.91 -10.84
C ALA A 224 -11.34 -8.27 -10.83
N LEU A 225 -10.57 -7.84 -11.84
CA LEU A 225 -9.12 -8.03 -11.89
C LEU A 225 -8.40 -7.26 -10.77
N ALA A 226 -8.86 -6.05 -10.43
CA ALA A 226 -8.31 -5.29 -9.31
C ALA A 226 -8.58 -5.99 -7.97
N PHE A 227 -9.79 -6.52 -7.76
CA PHE A 227 -10.11 -7.30 -6.58
C PHE A 227 -9.26 -8.58 -6.51
N LEU A 228 -9.12 -9.30 -7.61
CA LEU A 228 -8.31 -10.52 -7.69
C LEU A 228 -6.85 -10.24 -7.35
N ALA A 229 -6.24 -9.19 -7.91
CA ALA A 229 -4.88 -8.79 -7.58
C ALA A 229 -4.69 -8.50 -6.08
N ASN A 230 -5.70 -7.89 -5.44
CA ASN A 230 -5.68 -7.66 -3.99
C ASN A 230 -5.96 -8.94 -3.19
N PHE A 231 -6.68 -9.91 -3.73
CA PHE A 231 -7.00 -11.16 -3.04
C PHE A 231 -5.87 -12.19 -3.13
N THR A 232 -5.24 -12.36 -4.29
CA THR A 232 -4.24 -13.41 -4.54
C THR A 232 -2.82 -12.88 -4.75
N GLY A 233 -2.65 -11.67 -5.26
CA GLY A 233 -1.34 -11.10 -5.60
C GLY A 233 -0.66 -10.41 -4.43
N PHE A 234 -1.28 -9.37 -3.91
CA PHE A 234 -0.70 -8.54 -2.85
C PHE A 234 -0.46 -9.26 -1.51
N PRO A 235 -1.30 -10.20 -1.03
CA PRO A 235 -1.09 -10.85 0.25
C PRO A 235 0.28 -11.50 0.39
N MET A 236 0.76 -12.17 -0.65
CA MET A 236 2.06 -12.86 -0.64
C MET A 236 3.25 -11.92 -0.49
N ILE A 237 3.16 -10.71 -1.04
CA ILE A 237 4.28 -9.75 -1.09
C ILE A 237 4.16 -8.60 -0.07
N ARG A 238 3.01 -8.46 0.59
CA ARG A 238 2.73 -7.37 1.54
C ARG A 238 2.62 -7.83 2.98
N GLY A 239 2.00 -8.96 3.23
CA GLY A 239 1.71 -9.40 4.58
C GLY A 239 2.32 -10.76 4.93
N LEU A 240 2.48 -11.66 3.95
CA LEU A 240 3.00 -13.01 4.17
C LEU A 240 4.47 -13.15 3.77
N LEU A 241 5.11 -12.11 3.24
CA LEU A 241 6.53 -12.12 2.87
C LEU A 241 7.46 -12.44 4.06
N PRO A 242 7.20 -12.00 5.31
CA PRO A 242 8.01 -12.43 6.45
C PRO A 242 8.04 -13.94 6.66
N ALA A 243 6.89 -14.63 6.49
CA ALA A 243 6.83 -16.08 6.60
C ALA A 243 7.62 -16.77 5.48
N LEU A 244 7.52 -16.28 4.23
CA LEU A 244 8.36 -16.74 3.11
C LEU A 244 9.85 -16.57 3.42
N ALA A 245 10.27 -15.39 3.92
CA ALA A 245 11.67 -15.10 4.24
C ALA A 245 12.21 -16.03 5.30
N ARG A 246 11.47 -16.24 6.40
CA ARG A 246 11.90 -17.08 7.52
C ARG A 246 11.83 -18.59 7.17
N ASP A 247 10.66 -19.05 6.73
CA ASP A 247 10.34 -20.48 6.72
C ASP A 247 10.74 -21.19 5.41
N VAL A 248 10.85 -20.43 4.29
CA VAL A 248 11.25 -21.00 2.99
C VAL A 248 12.70 -20.68 2.67
N TYR A 249 13.14 -19.45 2.95
CA TYR A 249 14.47 -19.01 2.55
C TYR A 249 15.49 -19.00 3.68
N GLY A 250 15.08 -19.26 4.93
CA GLY A 250 15.96 -19.27 6.11
C GLY A 250 16.61 -17.90 6.39
N MET A 251 15.91 -16.81 6.01
CA MET A 251 16.39 -15.45 6.19
C MET A 251 15.94 -14.89 7.53
N ASP A 252 16.72 -13.96 8.05
CA ASP A 252 16.40 -13.11 9.20
C ASP A 252 15.62 -11.84 8.78
N GLU A 253 15.40 -10.94 9.72
CA GLU A 253 14.76 -9.64 9.47
C GLU A 253 15.52 -8.76 8.47
N THR A 254 16.83 -8.91 8.39
CA THR A 254 17.68 -8.17 7.42
C THR A 254 17.47 -8.72 6.02
N GLY A 255 17.38 -10.04 5.88
CA GLY A 255 17.04 -10.71 4.62
C GLY A 255 15.62 -10.35 4.16
N LEU A 256 14.65 -10.27 5.09
CA LEU A 256 13.31 -9.76 4.79
C LEU A 256 13.34 -8.32 4.26
N ALA A 257 14.11 -7.43 4.90
CA ALA A 257 14.24 -6.05 4.45
C ALA A 257 14.86 -5.96 3.05
N GLN A 258 15.85 -6.81 2.73
CA GLN A 258 16.41 -6.91 1.39
C GLN A 258 15.36 -7.32 0.35
N LEU A 259 14.51 -8.33 0.66
CA LEU A 259 13.42 -8.74 -0.24
C LEU A 259 12.42 -7.61 -0.46
N ILE A 260 12.05 -6.86 0.58
CA ILE A 260 11.16 -5.69 0.46
C ILE A 260 11.79 -4.60 -0.41
N ALA A 261 13.09 -4.33 -0.22
CA ALA A 261 13.82 -3.36 -1.04
C ALA A 261 13.89 -3.79 -2.50
N LEU A 262 14.19 -5.06 -2.77
CA LEU A 262 14.25 -5.62 -4.13
C LEU A 262 12.88 -5.59 -4.83
N LEU A 263 11.80 -5.90 -4.11
CA LEU A 263 10.43 -5.73 -4.61
C LEU A 263 10.16 -4.27 -5.03
N ALA A 264 10.55 -3.32 -4.18
CA ALA A 264 10.36 -1.89 -4.45
C ALA A 264 11.23 -1.41 -5.62
N ILE A 265 12.47 -1.89 -5.75
CA ILE A 265 13.35 -1.61 -6.89
C ILE A 265 12.73 -2.15 -8.18
N GLY A 266 12.23 -3.38 -8.18
CA GLY A 266 11.52 -3.95 -9.33
C GLY A 266 10.31 -3.12 -9.74
N ALA A 267 9.51 -2.69 -8.76
CA ALA A 267 8.35 -1.82 -9.01
C ALA A 267 8.75 -0.45 -9.57
N LEU A 268 9.83 0.14 -9.06
CA LEU A 268 10.39 1.40 -9.57
C LEU A 268 10.87 1.26 -11.03
N LEU A 269 11.64 0.21 -11.33
CA LEU A 269 12.10 -0.06 -12.69
C LEU A 269 10.93 -0.25 -13.66
N GLY A 270 9.90 -1.00 -13.24
CA GLY A 270 8.69 -1.18 -14.05
C GLY A 270 7.91 0.12 -14.29
N SER A 271 7.83 0.99 -13.28
CA SER A 271 7.17 2.30 -13.43
C SER A 271 7.93 3.25 -14.34
N LEU A 272 9.25 3.30 -14.21
CA LEU A 272 10.12 4.10 -15.08
C LEU A 272 10.06 3.61 -16.54
N ALA A 273 10.13 2.28 -16.75
CA ALA A 273 10.03 1.71 -18.09
C ALA A 273 8.67 2.02 -18.75
N THR A 274 7.58 1.96 -17.97
CA THR A 274 6.24 2.33 -18.47
C THR A 274 6.16 3.81 -18.84
N ALA A 275 6.81 4.68 -18.09
CA ALA A 275 6.76 6.13 -18.30
C ALA A 275 7.65 6.60 -19.48
N THR A 276 8.78 5.93 -19.75
CA THR A 276 9.82 6.42 -20.64
C THR A 276 9.98 5.61 -21.92
N ILE A 277 9.90 4.30 -21.84
CA ILE A 277 10.29 3.40 -22.95
C ILE A 277 9.06 2.84 -23.65
N LEU A 278 8.02 2.51 -22.91
CA LEU A 278 6.87 1.80 -23.45
C LEU A 278 5.78 2.77 -23.93
N ARG A 279 5.60 2.84 -25.26
CA ARG A 279 4.35 3.37 -25.82
C ARG A 279 3.24 2.34 -25.61
N VAL A 280 2.47 2.51 -24.52
CA VAL A 280 1.38 1.60 -24.21
C VAL A 280 0.22 1.81 -25.19
N THR A 281 0.29 1.16 -26.34
CA THR A 281 -0.74 1.24 -27.39
C THR A 281 -1.99 0.42 -27.06
N LYS A 282 -1.82 -0.67 -26.30
CA LYS A 282 -2.90 -1.58 -25.90
C LYS A 282 -2.86 -1.83 -24.38
N PRO A 283 -3.29 -0.87 -23.56
CA PRO A 283 -3.14 -0.94 -22.12
C PRO A 283 -3.85 -2.15 -21.49
N ALA A 284 -4.99 -2.56 -22.03
CA ALA A 284 -5.72 -3.70 -21.53
C ALA A 284 -4.96 -5.03 -21.73
N ARG A 285 -4.36 -5.24 -22.89
CA ARG A 285 -3.55 -6.45 -23.15
C ARG A 285 -2.31 -6.49 -22.27
N MET A 286 -1.63 -5.36 -22.15
CA MET A 286 -0.48 -5.24 -21.26
C MET A 286 -0.86 -5.58 -19.81
N MET A 287 -1.95 -5.00 -19.30
CA MET A 287 -2.47 -5.30 -17.96
C MET A 287 -2.70 -6.79 -17.75
N VAL A 288 -3.42 -7.45 -18.67
CA VAL A 288 -3.78 -8.88 -18.54
C VAL A 288 -2.53 -9.76 -18.60
N ILE A 289 -1.64 -9.55 -19.56
CA ILE A 289 -0.41 -10.34 -19.70
C ILE A 289 0.44 -10.23 -18.42
N TRP A 290 0.66 -9.01 -17.93
CA TRP A 290 1.48 -8.81 -16.76
C TRP A 290 0.81 -9.23 -15.45
N LEU A 291 -0.51 -9.25 -15.37
CA LEU A 291 -1.24 -9.90 -14.28
C LEU A 291 -0.97 -11.41 -14.24
N VAL A 292 -1.01 -12.08 -15.39
CA VAL A 292 -0.68 -13.52 -15.48
C VAL A 292 0.78 -13.76 -15.10
N ILE A 293 1.72 -12.97 -15.64
CA ILE A 293 3.15 -13.07 -15.31
C ILE A 293 3.39 -12.84 -13.81
N TRP A 294 2.72 -11.87 -13.22
CA TRP A 294 2.81 -11.62 -11.78
C TRP A 294 2.39 -12.85 -10.95
N HIS A 295 1.24 -13.47 -11.28
CA HIS A 295 0.78 -14.66 -10.59
C HIS A 295 1.67 -15.88 -10.84
N LEU A 296 2.29 -15.96 -12.02
CA LEU A 296 3.32 -16.97 -12.29
C LEU A 296 4.54 -16.79 -11.36
N PHE A 297 5.01 -15.57 -11.17
CA PHE A 297 6.09 -15.30 -10.21
C PHE A 297 5.68 -15.58 -8.77
N ILE A 298 4.42 -15.31 -8.36
CA ILE A 298 3.93 -15.70 -7.03
C ILE A 298 3.98 -17.20 -6.84
N LEU A 299 3.56 -17.97 -7.85
CA LEU A 299 3.68 -19.43 -7.82
C LEU A 299 5.14 -19.87 -7.64
N LEU A 300 6.08 -19.23 -8.34
CA LEU A 300 7.51 -19.58 -8.25
C LEU A 300 8.12 -19.25 -6.89
N LEU A 301 7.60 -18.23 -6.15
CA LEU A 301 8.14 -17.85 -4.84
C LEU A 301 8.15 -19.01 -3.82
N GLY A 302 7.19 -19.91 -3.86
CA GLY A 302 7.13 -21.05 -2.94
C GLY A 302 7.86 -22.30 -3.43
N LEU A 303 8.30 -22.34 -4.70
CA LEU A 303 8.93 -23.53 -5.28
C LEU A 303 10.45 -23.57 -5.10
N PHE A 304 11.08 -22.42 -4.87
CA PHE A 304 12.53 -22.33 -4.70
C PHE A 304 12.86 -21.92 -3.27
N SER A 305 13.71 -22.67 -2.60
CA SER A 305 14.22 -22.36 -1.26
C SER A 305 15.58 -21.61 -1.26
N ILE A 306 16.07 -21.22 -2.44
CA ILE A 306 17.37 -20.56 -2.59
C ILE A 306 17.20 -19.04 -2.48
N PRO A 307 17.85 -18.34 -1.51
CA PRO A 307 17.73 -16.91 -1.29
C PRO A 307 17.99 -16.04 -2.52
N ILE A 308 18.99 -16.40 -3.34
CA ILE A 308 19.32 -15.67 -4.57
C ILE A 308 18.18 -15.79 -5.59
N ALA A 309 17.59 -16.98 -5.77
CA ALA A 309 16.44 -17.17 -6.65
C ALA A 309 15.23 -16.35 -6.16
N ALA A 310 14.97 -16.36 -4.85
CA ALA A 310 13.93 -15.54 -4.23
C ALA A 310 14.14 -14.05 -4.53
N SER A 311 15.38 -13.55 -4.41
CA SER A 311 15.73 -12.15 -4.68
C SER A 311 15.46 -11.74 -6.14
N VAL A 312 15.76 -12.61 -7.09
CA VAL A 312 15.46 -12.37 -8.51
C VAL A 312 13.94 -12.40 -8.75
N VAL A 313 13.27 -13.44 -8.25
CA VAL A 313 11.82 -13.61 -8.45
C VAL A 313 11.05 -12.45 -7.84
N ILE A 314 11.38 -12.01 -6.60
CA ILE A 314 10.68 -10.90 -5.95
C ILE A 314 10.88 -9.56 -6.68
N THR A 315 12.06 -9.35 -7.27
CA THR A 315 12.33 -8.17 -8.12
C THR A 315 11.44 -8.21 -9.37
N MET A 316 11.32 -9.38 -10.01
CA MET A 316 10.43 -9.56 -11.16
C MET A 316 8.95 -9.43 -10.79
N VAL A 317 8.56 -9.84 -9.59
CA VAL A 317 7.21 -9.58 -9.03
C VAL A 317 6.94 -8.08 -8.98
N GLY A 318 7.85 -7.28 -8.44
CA GLY A 318 7.70 -5.82 -8.36
C GLY A 318 7.56 -5.18 -9.74
N LEU A 319 8.38 -5.60 -10.70
CA LEU A 319 8.33 -5.14 -12.08
C LEU A 319 7.00 -5.52 -12.74
N ALA A 320 6.58 -6.78 -12.64
CA ALA A 320 5.32 -7.27 -13.19
C ALA A 320 4.10 -6.57 -12.59
N GLN A 321 4.12 -6.33 -11.27
CA GLN A 321 3.10 -5.56 -10.56
C GLN A 321 2.92 -4.15 -11.17
N SER A 322 4.01 -3.44 -11.46
CA SER A 322 3.94 -2.10 -12.05
C SER A 322 3.38 -2.13 -13.46
N PHE A 323 3.83 -3.07 -14.29
CA PHE A 323 3.32 -3.26 -15.65
C PHE A 323 1.84 -3.70 -15.69
N ALA A 324 1.32 -4.30 -14.63
CA ALA A 324 -0.10 -4.64 -14.51
C ALA A 324 -0.93 -3.45 -13.98
N MET A 325 -0.50 -2.81 -12.89
CA MET A 325 -1.29 -1.83 -12.15
C MET A 325 -1.35 -0.45 -12.80
N ILE A 326 -0.28 -0.02 -13.47
CA ILE A 326 -0.25 1.29 -14.14
C ILE A 326 -1.23 1.32 -15.32
N PRO A 327 -1.17 0.37 -16.29
CA PRO A 327 -2.16 0.31 -17.37
C PRO A 327 -3.60 0.13 -16.87
N MET A 328 -3.82 -0.64 -15.79
CA MET A 328 -5.13 -0.79 -15.17
C MET A 328 -5.71 0.56 -14.73
N SER A 329 -4.90 1.40 -14.10
CA SER A 329 -5.31 2.72 -13.62
C SER A 329 -5.58 3.68 -14.78
N VAL A 330 -4.71 3.69 -15.78
CA VAL A 330 -4.85 4.53 -16.98
C VAL A 330 -6.11 4.13 -17.77
N LEU A 331 -6.30 2.82 -17.99
CA LEU A 331 -7.45 2.31 -18.72
C LEU A 331 -8.76 2.68 -18.02
N LEU A 332 -8.84 2.48 -16.72
CA LEU A 332 -10.03 2.82 -15.94
C LEU A 332 -10.41 4.31 -16.09
N LEU A 333 -9.42 5.20 -15.99
CA LEU A 333 -9.66 6.65 -16.15
C LEU A 333 -10.02 7.02 -17.58
N LYS A 334 -9.46 6.33 -18.58
CA LYS A 334 -9.72 6.59 -20.00
C LYS A 334 -11.13 6.21 -20.44
N ILE A 335 -11.64 5.07 -19.96
CA ILE A 335 -12.97 4.55 -20.34
C ILE A 335 -14.10 5.09 -19.45
N THR A 336 -13.77 5.79 -18.37
CA THR A 336 -14.75 6.38 -17.45
C THR A 336 -15.03 7.83 -17.85
N ASP A 337 -16.31 8.18 -18.02
CA ASP A 337 -16.74 9.56 -18.26
C ASP A 337 -16.25 10.48 -17.14
N GLU A 338 -15.88 11.72 -17.48
CA GLU A 338 -15.27 12.66 -16.55
C GLU A 338 -16.10 12.90 -15.28
N VAL A 339 -17.41 12.98 -15.42
CA VAL A 339 -18.37 13.17 -14.31
C VAL A 339 -18.38 12.00 -13.33
N TYR A 340 -18.04 10.79 -13.78
CA TYR A 340 -18.07 9.56 -12.96
C TYR A 340 -16.68 9.13 -12.47
N ARG A 341 -15.56 9.74 -12.90
CA ARG A 341 -14.19 9.34 -12.52
C ARG A 341 -13.98 9.27 -11.01
N GLY A 342 -14.45 10.26 -10.27
CA GLY A 342 -14.36 10.26 -8.80
C GLY A 342 -15.14 9.14 -8.15
N ARG A 343 -16.38 8.90 -8.60
CA ARG A 343 -17.26 7.85 -8.09
C ARG A 343 -16.73 6.44 -8.40
N VAL A 344 -16.25 6.22 -9.63
CA VAL A 344 -15.63 4.95 -10.05
C VAL A 344 -14.34 4.69 -9.28
N SER A 345 -13.52 5.72 -9.06
CA SER A 345 -12.32 5.62 -8.23
C SER A 345 -12.65 5.27 -6.78
N GLY A 346 -13.72 5.85 -6.23
CA GLY A 346 -14.23 5.49 -4.89
C GLY A 346 -14.65 4.03 -4.79
N VAL A 347 -15.40 3.52 -5.79
CA VAL A 347 -15.76 2.09 -5.84
C VAL A 347 -14.53 1.19 -6.02
N ARG A 348 -13.52 1.62 -6.79
CA ARG A 348 -12.25 0.88 -6.93
C ARG A 348 -11.54 0.68 -5.60
N MET A 349 -11.63 1.63 -4.67
CA MET A 349 -11.07 1.46 -3.32
C MET A 349 -11.68 0.26 -2.58
N LEU A 350 -12.92 -0.14 -2.92
CA LEU A 350 -13.52 -1.35 -2.37
C LEU A 350 -12.81 -2.63 -2.86
N ALA A 351 -12.17 -2.61 -4.03
CA ALA A 351 -11.38 -3.75 -4.49
C ALA A 351 -10.17 -4.05 -3.56
N VAL A 352 -9.71 -3.05 -2.77
CA VAL A 352 -8.66 -3.23 -1.76
C VAL A 352 -9.08 -4.22 -0.66
N TYR A 353 -10.40 -4.43 -0.47
CA TYR A 353 -10.88 -5.46 0.49
C TYR A 353 -10.52 -6.89 0.12
N GLY A 354 -10.17 -7.15 -1.13
CA GLY A 354 -9.55 -8.41 -1.49
C GLY A 354 -8.30 -8.71 -0.65
N MET A 355 -7.57 -7.67 -0.21
CA MET A 355 -6.30 -7.85 0.49
C MET A 355 -6.44 -8.42 1.92
N PRO A 356 -7.23 -7.87 2.86
CA PRO A 356 -7.42 -8.51 4.15
C PRO A 356 -8.06 -9.90 4.04
N MET A 357 -8.99 -10.11 3.10
CA MET A 357 -9.54 -11.43 2.84
C MET A 357 -8.48 -12.41 2.34
N GLY A 358 -7.65 -11.99 1.38
CA GLY A 358 -6.55 -12.79 0.85
C GLY A 358 -5.46 -13.08 1.90
N LEU A 359 -5.16 -12.11 2.78
CA LEU A 359 -4.22 -12.30 3.89
C LEU A 359 -4.72 -13.38 4.85
N LEU A 360 -5.96 -13.27 5.34
CA LEU A 360 -6.53 -14.25 6.26
C LEU A 360 -6.63 -15.64 5.63
N THR A 361 -7.08 -15.72 4.36
CA THR A 361 -7.15 -16.98 3.62
C THR A 361 -5.75 -17.55 3.41
N GLY A 362 -4.77 -16.74 3.02
CA GLY A 362 -3.39 -17.15 2.80
C GLY A 362 -2.72 -17.62 4.09
N GLY A 363 -2.90 -16.88 5.19
CA GLY A 363 -2.36 -17.28 6.49
C GLY A 363 -2.94 -18.62 6.98
N ALA A 364 -4.26 -18.82 6.86
CA ALA A 364 -4.91 -20.09 7.20
C ALA A 364 -4.43 -21.26 6.32
N LEU A 365 -4.29 -21.03 5.00
CA LEU A 365 -3.77 -22.06 4.11
C LEU A 365 -2.31 -22.40 4.43
N ILE A 366 -1.48 -21.43 4.78
CA ILE A 366 -0.09 -21.68 5.16
C ILE A 366 -0.01 -22.58 6.39
N GLU A 367 -0.84 -22.34 7.40
CA GLU A 367 -0.89 -23.22 8.59
C GLU A 367 -1.38 -24.63 8.26
N TRP A 368 -2.29 -24.77 7.31
CA TRP A 368 -2.90 -26.05 6.99
C TRP A 368 -2.07 -26.90 6.01
N ILE A 369 -1.54 -26.28 4.94
CA ILE A 369 -0.88 -26.99 3.83
C ILE A 369 0.55 -26.51 3.53
N GLY A 370 1.04 -25.51 4.29
CA GLY A 370 2.36 -24.93 4.13
C GLY A 370 2.44 -23.83 3.06
N ILE A 371 3.57 -23.11 3.09
CA ILE A 371 3.81 -21.96 2.20
C ILE A 371 3.91 -22.38 0.72
N PRO A 372 4.67 -23.43 0.33
CA PRO A 372 4.79 -23.81 -1.07
C PRO A 372 3.45 -24.13 -1.74
N ALA A 373 2.59 -24.90 -1.07
CA ALA A 373 1.28 -25.23 -1.60
C ALA A 373 0.37 -23.99 -1.69
N THR A 374 0.43 -23.10 -0.70
CA THR A 374 -0.36 -21.86 -0.68
C THR A 374 0.03 -20.91 -1.82
N THR A 375 1.33 -20.72 -2.09
CA THR A 375 1.79 -19.89 -3.23
C THR A 375 1.36 -20.46 -4.56
N VAL A 376 1.41 -21.80 -4.73
CA VAL A 376 0.90 -22.48 -5.93
C VAL A 376 -0.59 -22.27 -6.07
N ILE A 377 -1.38 -22.43 -5.01
CA ILE A 377 -2.84 -22.22 -5.04
C ILE A 377 -3.15 -20.77 -5.40
N PHE A 378 -2.48 -19.78 -4.79
CA PHE A 378 -2.72 -18.37 -5.09
C PHE A 378 -2.31 -18.01 -6.52
N GLY A 379 -1.17 -18.51 -6.99
CA GLY A 379 -0.72 -18.31 -8.36
C GLY A 379 -1.68 -18.92 -9.39
N LEU A 380 -2.04 -20.20 -9.23
CA LEU A 380 -2.96 -20.89 -10.13
C LEU A 380 -4.37 -20.29 -10.10
N THR A 381 -4.92 -20.03 -8.91
CA THR A 381 -6.24 -19.42 -8.76
C THR A 381 -6.26 -18.05 -9.44
N GLY A 382 -5.19 -17.25 -9.26
CA GLY A 382 -5.04 -15.98 -9.92
C GLY A 382 -5.05 -16.12 -11.44
N ILE A 383 -4.21 -16.99 -12.01
CA ILE A 383 -4.13 -17.22 -13.46
C ILE A 383 -5.48 -17.71 -14.02
N LEU A 384 -6.08 -18.74 -13.40
CA LEU A 384 -7.34 -19.31 -13.86
C LEU A 384 -8.46 -18.26 -13.81
N THR A 385 -8.55 -17.48 -12.74
CA THR A 385 -9.57 -16.44 -12.61
C THR A 385 -9.36 -15.30 -13.63
N ILE A 386 -8.11 -14.90 -13.91
CA ILE A 386 -7.80 -13.93 -14.98
C ILE A 386 -8.32 -14.47 -16.33
N LEU A 387 -8.03 -15.73 -16.65
CA LEU A 387 -8.48 -16.36 -17.90
C LEU A 387 -10.02 -16.41 -17.98
N ILE A 388 -10.70 -16.77 -16.89
CA ILE A 388 -12.18 -16.77 -16.82
C ILE A 388 -12.72 -15.35 -17.03
N ILE A 389 -12.15 -14.33 -16.38
CA ILE A 389 -12.59 -12.95 -16.54
C ILE A 389 -12.40 -12.49 -18.00
N VAL A 390 -11.25 -12.76 -18.58
CA VAL A 390 -10.94 -12.36 -19.96
C VAL A 390 -11.79 -13.09 -21.00
N THR A 391 -12.08 -14.38 -20.79
CA THR A 391 -12.97 -15.14 -21.68
C THR A 391 -14.43 -14.71 -21.56
N ARG A 392 -14.87 -14.32 -20.35
CA ARG A 392 -16.25 -13.85 -20.09
C ARG A 392 -16.49 -12.44 -20.64
N TRP A 393 -15.49 -11.56 -20.55
CA TRP A 393 -15.55 -10.15 -20.98
C TRP A 393 -14.47 -9.85 -22.02
N ARG A 394 -14.56 -10.47 -23.20
CA ARG A 394 -13.56 -10.35 -24.28
C ARG A 394 -13.35 -8.91 -24.77
N THR A 395 -14.34 -8.04 -24.56
CA THR A 395 -14.26 -6.60 -24.88
C THR A 395 -13.08 -5.91 -24.22
N ILE A 396 -12.59 -6.43 -23.07
CA ILE A 396 -11.42 -5.88 -22.39
C ILE A 396 -10.14 -5.95 -23.25
N LEU A 397 -10.00 -6.93 -24.14
CA LEU A 397 -8.81 -7.08 -24.98
C LEU A 397 -8.83 -6.21 -26.24
N THR A 398 -9.97 -5.64 -26.57
CA THR A 398 -10.14 -4.77 -27.75
C THR A 398 -10.01 -3.29 -27.43
N THR A 399 -10.00 -2.96 -26.14
CA THR A 399 -9.83 -1.62 -25.60
C THR A 399 -8.35 -1.33 -25.33
#